data_2f6e746eebf25ac6d61c5baf1e58e5a3
#
_entry.id   2f6e746eebf25ac6d61c5baf1e58e5a3
#
_cell.length_a   1.000
_cell.length_b   1.000
_cell.length_c   1.000
_cell.angle_alpha   90.00
_cell.angle_beta   90.00
_cell.angle_gamma   90.00
#
_symmetry.space_group_name_H-M   'P 1'
#
loop_
_entity.id
_entity.type
_entity.pdbx_description
1 polymer ?
#
loop_
_entity_poly.entity_id
_entity_poly.type
_entity_poly.pdbx_seq_one_letter_code
_entity_poly.pdbx_strand_id
1 'polypeptide(L)'
;MKKIFYILVIIFLSLPIFAQSSDEADSSTIAASKGGYAEVPPAKRPLPIDQEKAAAAAEKDESPDDEENNRNTIRYGLPSEISALLDTLLKNEDPRFTEEIYDLFQVTKSSAIKEKVLKYFTKAEDPCLEDYAVNLLNDPYDEKNDVVKATFQYIAAVKTKAAIPAVITLIESENENYFNDAISALGDIGGPEEAMFLVEYLERDDLSDAQRQTLMRNCGKMHAVETWDKLVDILNDDDENAFVRMYAAESLGLMEVEKSVPVLVEQFDATDPNLRQYVIKGLSHYPQVIEARATIIQGIRDEHWRVRQEAIRSAKEKDIKDAVPFLIYRAKNDSEKLIKEESYTALAALNTDEGNNFMIEQLQDKKVADGTKKKIVEVLLKEDHAGQKEIIELAKAVATDDKRKDLRYAIAKEMVKNYKSSYDEVTALYLQSKDATTITLGLDLYKQKKPAELAGYVNTIANDKKSSANKTRAQKLLGIEEEADSKNEDAK
;
A
#
# COMPACT_ATOMS: atom_id res chain seq x y z
N MET A 1 -55.27 5.03 13.83
CA MET A 1 -55.63 4.31 15.04
C MET A 1 -54.36 3.84 15.72
N LYS A 2 -54.06 4.42 16.87
CA LYS A 2 -52.82 4.19 17.63
C LYS A 2 -52.83 2.76 18.18
N LYS A 3 -51.78 1.98 17.94
CA LYS A 3 -51.49 0.75 18.70
C LYS A 3 -50.19 0.96 19.45
N ILE A 4 -50.35 1.09 20.76
CA ILE A 4 -49.30 1.12 21.76
C ILE A 4 -48.91 -0.34 22.03
N PHE A 5 -47.62 -0.67 21.85
CA PHE A 5 -47.05 -1.94 22.28
C PHE A 5 -46.29 -1.73 23.60
N TYR A 6 -46.77 -2.40 24.67
CA TYR A 6 -46.08 -2.49 25.95
C TYR A 6 -45.01 -3.59 25.84
N ILE A 7 -43.75 -3.24 26.13
CA ILE A 7 -42.70 -4.24 26.36
C ILE A 7 -42.64 -4.50 27.85
N LEU A 8 -42.87 -5.74 28.21
CA LEU A 8 -42.83 -6.29 29.55
C LEU A 8 -41.38 -6.73 29.86
N VAL A 9 -40.71 -6.01 30.75
CA VAL A 9 -39.37 -6.40 31.24
C VAL A 9 -39.58 -7.40 32.38
N ILE A 10 -39.14 -8.64 32.19
CA ILE A 10 -39.08 -9.66 33.23
C ILE A 10 -37.67 -9.71 33.80
N ILE A 11 -37.53 -9.19 35.03
CA ILE A 11 -36.31 -9.30 35.82
C ILE A 11 -36.35 -10.63 36.58
N PHE A 12 -35.45 -11.56 36.26
CA PHE A 12 -35.19 -12.75 37.07
C PHE A 12 -34.12 -12.43 38.12
N LEU A 13 -34.55 -12.30 39.39
CA LEU A 13 -33.68 -12.32 40.56
C LEU A 13 -33.48 -13.77 41.01
N SER A 14 -32.28 -14.30 40.90
CA SER A 14 -31.86 -15.54 41.56
C SER A 14 -30.87 -15.21 42.69
N LEU A 15 -31.29 -15.37 43.89
CA LEU A 15 -30.45 -15.36 45.11
C LEU A 15 -29.91 -16.76 45.39
N PRO A 16 -28.64 -16.94 45.70
CA PRO A 16 -28.19 -18.16 46.37
C PRO A 16 -28.24 -18.01 47.90
N ILE A 17 -28.82 -19.03 48.54
CA ILE A 17 -28.82 -19.27 49.98
C ILE A 17 -27.42 -19.72 50.40
N PHE A 18 -26.82 -19.03 51.38
CA PHE A 18 -25.67 -19.54 52.12
C PHE A 18 -26.00 -19.70 53.60
N ALA A 19 -25.67 -20.87 54.10
CA ALA A 19 -25.83 -21.29 55.49
C ALA A 19 -24.76 -20.63 56.38
N GLN A 20 -25.18 -20.28 57.60
CA GLN A 20 -24.35 -19.77 58.69
C GLN A 20 -23.46 -20.85 59.28
N SER A 21 -22.24 -20.45 59.67
CA SER A 21 -21.59 -20.97 60.88
C SER A 21 -20.91 -19.82 61.62
N SER A 22 -21.17 -19.79 62.91
CA SER A 22 -20.73 -18.87 63.96
C SER A 22 -19.26 -19.03 64.27
N ASP A 23 -18.54 -17.92 64.59
CA ASP A 23 -18.02 -17.67 65.93
C ASP A 23 -17.16 -16.42 66.01
N GLU A 24 -17.51 -15.59 66.99
CA GLU A 24 -16.73 -14.77 67.97
C GLU A 24 -15.74 -13.70 67.52
N ALA A 25 -16.13 -12.46 67.83
CA ALA A 25 -15.48 -11.42 68.67
C ALA A 25 -14.04 -10.96 68.39
N ASP A 26 -13.78 -9.74 68.11
CA ASP A 26 -13.53 -8.62 69.00
C ASP A 26 -12.79 -7.44 68.31
N SER A 27 -13.00 -6.28 68.87
CA SER A 27 -12.22 -5.03 68.79
C SER A 27 -12.15 -4.17 67.51
N SER A 28 -12.85 -3.09 67.65
CA SER A 28 -12.61 -1.74 67.14
C SER A 28 -11.24 -1.42 66.52
N THR A 29 -11.24 -1.05 65.24
CA THR A 29 -10.37 0.00 64.69
C THR A 29 -11.03 0.65 63.49
N ILE A 30 -11.25 1.93 63.60
CA ILE A 30 -11.69 2.81 62.53
C ILE A 30 -10.60 2.84 61.44
N ALA A 31 -10.78 2.07 60.38
CA ALA A 31 -9.93 2.17 59.19
C ALA A 31 -10.53 3.23 58.25
N ALA A 32 -9.82 4.32 58.11
CA ALA A 32 -10.08 5.33 57.08
C ALA A 32 -10.11 4.69 55.71
N SER A 33 -11.20 4.87 54.97
CA SER A 33 -11.33 4.49 53.58
C SER A 33 -10.27 5.24 52.77
N LYS A 34 -9.16 4.57 52.48
CA LYS A 34 -8.26 4.99 51.39
C LYS A 34 -9.05 4.77 50.11
N GLY A 35 -9.52 5.87 49.49
CA GLY A 35 -9.94 5.88 48.11
C GLY A 35 -8.77 5.39 47.29
N GLY A 36 -8.84 4.13 46.83
CA GLY A 36 -7.91 3.64 45.85
C GLY A 36 -8.15 4.43 44.56
N TYR A 37 -7.23 5.31 44.22
CA TYR A 37 -7.14 5.76 42.85
C TYR A 37 -6.90 4.50 42.03
N ALA A 38 -7.78 4.21 41.08
CA ALA A 38 -7.49 3.19 40.06
C ALA A 38 -6.15 3.55 39.44
N GLU A 39 -5.17 2.66 39.51
CA GLU A 39 -3.89 2.87 38.83
C GLU A 39 -4.22 3.06 37.37
N VAL A 40 -3.96 4.27 36.85
CA VAL A 40 -4.02 4.52 35.42
C VAL A 40 -2.97 3.61 34.78
N PRO A 41 -3.34 2.74 33.85
CA PRO A 41 -2.37 1.88 33.18
C PRO A 41 -1.25 2.75 32.61
N PRO A 42 0.02 2.32 32.67
CA PRO A 42 1.10 3.07 32.07
C PRO A 42 0.79 3.30 30.60
N ALA A 43 0.96 4.55 30.13
CA ALA A 43 0.75 4.91 28.73
C ALA A 43 1.53 3.94 27.83
N LYS A 44 0.90 3.43 26.77
CA LYS A 44 1.55 2.59 25.78
C LYS A 44 2.72 3.35 25.16
N ARG A 45 3.86 2.70 25.04
CA ARG A 45 5.03 3.24 24.36
C ARG A 45 5.13 2.66 22.95
N PRO A 46 5.83 3.34 22.02
CA PRO A 46 6.08 2.82 20.69
C PRO A 46 6.72 1.42 20.70
N LEU A 47 6.47 0.66 19.66
CA LEU A 47 7.08 -0.64 19.44
C LEU A 47 8.60 -0.50 19.24
N PRO A 48 9.39 -1.56 19.53
CA PRO A 48 10.82 -1.57 19.23
C PRO A 48 11.09 -1.28 17.75
N ILE A 49 12.11 -0.46 17.50
CA ILE A 49 12.50 -0.06 16.14
C ILE A 49 12.92 -1.28 15.31
N ASP A 50 12.36 -1.39 14.10
CA ASP A 50 12.79 -2.35 13.09
C ASP A 50 14.20 -1.97 12.59
N GLN A 51 15.19 -2.79 12.91
CA GLN A 51 16.60 -2.53 12.63
C GLN A 51 16.93 -2.59 11.13
N GLU A 52 16.22 -3.41 10.35
CA GLU A 52 16.42 -3.49 8.90
C GLU A 52 15.91 -2.23 8.21
N LYS A 53 14.73 -1.76 8.59
CA LYS A 53 14.18 -0.50 8.09
C LYS A 53 15.03 0.70 8.53
N ALA A 54 15.51 0.71 9.76
CA ALA A 54 16.40 1.75 10.27
C ALA A 54 17.70 1.84 9.48
N ALA A 55 18.33 0.70 9.20
CA ALA A 55 19.55 0.64 8.39
C ALA A 55 19.30 1.11 6.95
N ALA A 56 18.21 0.66 6.34
CA ALA A 56 17.83 1.09 4.97
C ALA A 56 17.50 2.59 4.88
N ALA A 57 16.97 3.18 5.98
CA ALA A 57 16.72 4.61 6.05
C ALA A 57 18.04 5.39 6.21
N ALA A 58 18.98 4.89 7.03
CA ALA A 58 20.28 5.50 7.22
C ALA A 58 21.13 5.54 5.93
N GLU A 59 20.96 4.56 5.04
CA GLU A 59 21.65 4.57 3.74
C GLU A 59 21.19 5.72 2.81
N LYS A 60 20.05 6.34 3.10
CA LYS A 60 19.52 7.47 2.36
C LYS A 60 19.98 8.84 2.88
N ASP A 61 20.65 8.86 4.06
CA ASP A 61 21.21 10.09 4.61
C ASP A 61 22.31 10.65 3.67
N GLU A 62 22.27 11.95 3.45
CA GLU A 62 23.26 12.64 2.59
C GLU A 62 24.53 13.00 3.37
N SER A 63 24.41 13.13 4.71
CA SER A 63 25.46 13.54 5.63
C SER A 63 25.45 12.66 6.90
N PRO A 64 26.60 12.41 7.53
CA PRO A 64 26.69 11.73 8.83
C PRO A 64 25.93 12.44 9.96
N ASP A 65 25.68 13.74 9.81
CA ASP A 65 25.01 14.58 10.82
C ASP A 65 23.48 14.59 10.63
N ASP A 66 22.95 13.96 9.58
CA ASP A 66 21.50 14.04 9.25
C ASP A 66 20.61 13.47 10.33
N GLU A 67 21.01 12.37 10.97
CA GLU A 67 20.25 11.77 12.06
C GLU A 67 20.13 12.72 13.26
N GLU A 68 21.23 13.36 13.68
CA GLU A 68 21.20 14.33 14.78
C GLU A 68 20.44 15.59 14.41
N ASN A 69 20.57 16.08 13.19
CA ASN A 69 19.83 17.21 12.67
C ASN A 69 18.32 16.94 12.67
N ASN A 70 17.91 15.74 12.26
CA ASN A 70 16.51 15.33 12.28
C ASN A 70 15.97 15.26 13.72
N ARG A 71 16.71 14.69 14.68
CA ARG A 71 16.35 14.69 16.10
C ARG A 71 16.19 16.11 16.65
N ASN A 72 17.12 17.01 16.31
CA ASN A 72 17.07 18.40 16.72
C ASN A 72 15.88 19.13 16.10
N THR A 73 15.55 18.84 14.83
CA THR A 73 14.36 19.41 14.18
C THR A 73 13.07 18.96 14.86
N ILE A 74 12.94 17.67 15.22
CA ILE A 74 11.76 17.19 15.96
C ILE A 74 11.61 17.91 17.31
N ARG A 75 12.72 18.12 18.02
CA ARG A 75 12.72 18.70 19.39
C ARG A 75 12.58 20.21 19.41
N TYR A 76 13.19 20.93 18.45
CA TYR A 76 13.39 22.37 18.55
C TYR A 76 12.96 23.13 17.29
N GLY A 77 12.59 22.45 16.21
CA GLY A 77 12.23 23.07 14.94
C GLY A 77 10.91 23.83 14.98
N LEU A 78 10.72 24.68 14.00
CA LEU A 78 9.44 25.33 13.79
C LEU A 78 8.36 24.32 13.36
N PRO A 79 7.07 24.56 13.62
CA PRO A 79 6.01 23.64 13.21
C PRO A 79 6.02 23.28 11.72
N SER A 80 6.46 24.20 10.84
CA SER A 80 6.62 23.96 9.40
C SER A 80 7.79 23.03 9.08
N GLU A 81 8.90 23.15 9.80
CA GLU A 81 10.10 22.32 9.63
C GLU A 81 9.82 20.89 10.12
N ILE A 82 9.23 20.76 11.30
CA ILE A 82 8.77 19.49 11.86
C ILE A 82 7.79 18.81 10.89
N SER A 83 6.83 19.55 10.36
CA SER A 83 5.84 19.03 9.42
C SER A 83 6.49 18.50 8.13
N ALA A 84 7.47 19.22 7.56
CA ALA A 84 8.20 18.79 6.37
C ALA A 84 9.08 17.55 6.64
N LEU A 85 9.71 17.51 7.81
CA LEU A 85 10.50 16.35 8.23
C LEU A 85 9.61 15.10 8.39
N LEU A 86 8.45 15.22 9.06
CA LEU A 86 7.49 14.11 9.23
C LEU A 86 7.03 13.55 7.86
N ASP A 87 6.80 14.41 6.85
CA ASP A 87 6.48 13.94 5.49
C ASP A 87 7.63 13.12 4.87
N THR A 88 8.87 13.54 5.12
CA THR A 88 10.06 12.84 4.62
C THR A 88 10.25 11.50 5.32
N LEU A 89 10.12 11.46 6.65
CA LEU A 89 10.22 10.24 7.44
C LEU A 89 9.13 9.23 7.08
N LEU A 90 7.88 9.71 6.92
CA LEU A 90 6.76 8.90 6.47
C LEU A 90 7.00 8.30 5.07
N LYS A 91 7.47 9.11 4.12
CA LYS A 91 7.79 8.67 2.75
C LYS A 91 8.91 7.63 2.71
N ASN A 92 9.90 7.77 3.57
CA ASN A 92 11.05 6.88 3.65
C ASN A 92 10.80 5.65 4.54
N GLU A 93 9.67 5.59 5.23
CA GLU A 93 9.35 4.59 6.26
C GLU A 93 10.45 4.48 7.32
N ASP A 94 10.98 5.64 7.76
CA ASP A 94 12.12 5.72 8.66
C ASP A 94 11.68 5.58 10.13
N PRO A 95 12.02 4.49 10.84
CA PRO A 95 11.58 4.24 12.21
C PRO A 95 12.53 4.83 13.28
N ARG A 96 13.66 5.43 12.90
CA ARG A 96 14.73 5.84 13.84
C ARG A 96 14.30 6.89 14.85
N PHE A 97 13.20 7.61 14.57
CA PHE A 97 12.75 8.76 15.37
C PHE A 97 11.41 8.50 16.09
N THR A 98 10.98 7.25 16.17
CA THR A 98 9.65 6.86 16.68
C THR A 98 9.41 7.37 18.10
N GLU A 99 10.38 7.26 19.01
CA GLU A 99 10.28 7.75 20.39
C GLU A 99 10.16 9.28 20.45
N GLU A 100 10.98 10.01 19.71
CA GLU A 100 10.93 11.47 19.68
C GLU A 100 9.63 11.99 19.06
N ILE A 101 9.11 11.31 18.05
CA ILE A 101 7.82 11.64 17.42
C ILE A 101 6.67 11.38 18.40
N TYR A 102 6.73 10.29 19.17
CA TYR A 102 5.77 10.00 20.22
C TYR A 102 5.81 11.08 21.31
N ASP A 103 6.99 11.45 21.81
CA ASP A 103 7.14 12.49 22.82
C ASP A 103 6.66 13.85 22.32
N LEU A 104 6.94 14.21 21.06
CA LEU A 104 6.39 15.40 20.40
C LEU A 104 4.86 15.38 20.40
N PHE A 105 4.23 14.22 20.11
CA PHE A 105 2.78 14.10 20.10
C PHE A 105 2.14 14.42 21.45
N GLN A 106 2.78 14.01 22.54
CA GLN A 106 2.27 14.24 23.90
C GLN A 106 2.19 15.73 24.30
N VAL A 107 3.01 16.58 23.67
CA VAL A 107 3.12 17.99 24.04
C VAL A 107 2.59 18.96 22.99
N THR A 108 2.42 18.50 21.74
CA THR A 108 2.02 19.38 20.64
C THR A 108 0.55 19.80 20.75
N LYS A 109 0.28 21.09 20.47
CA LYS A 109 -1.08 21.62 20.28
C LYS A 109 -1.43 21.84 18.81
N SER A 110 -0.50 21.56 17.91
CA SER A 110 -0.69 21.77 16.48
C SER A 110 -1.46 20.60 15.86
N SER A 111 -2.68 20.83 15.42
CA SER A 111 -3.50 19.83 14.72
C SER A 111 -2.79 19.29 13.46
N ALA A 112 -2.03 20.14 12.75
CA ALA A 112 -1.26 19.70 11.57
C ALA A 112 -0.13 18.72 11.94
N ILE A 113 0.53 18.91 13.09
CA ILE A 113 1.54 17.96 13.58
C ILE A 113 0.86 16.67 14.07
N LYS A 114 -0.24 16.79 14.84
CA LYS A 114 -1.01 15.61 15.29
C LYS A 114 -1.44 14.71 14.13
N GLU A 115 -2.00 15.31 13.08
CA GLU A 115 -2.41 14.59 11.87
C GLU A 115 -1.25 13.79 11.24
N LYS A 116 -0.08 14.43 11.10
CA LYS A 116 1.10 13.78 10.50
C LYS A 116 1.69 12.69 11.38
N VAL A 117 1.69 12.89 12.70
CA VAL A 117 2.14 11.86 13.65
C VAL A 117 1.17 10.67 13.63
N LEU A 118 -0.15 10.90 13.60
CA LEU A 118 -1.11 9.81 13.42
C LEU A 118 -0.84 9.03 12.13
N LYS A 119 -0.62 9.71 11.00
CA LYS A 119 -0.25 9.06 9.73
C LYS A 119 1.05 8.28 9.80
N TYR A 120 2.05 8.79 10.54
CA TYR A 120 3.31 8.10 10.74
C TYR A 120 3.10 6.77 11.49
N PHE A 121 2.40 6.79 12.62
CA PHE A 121 2.09 5.58 13.39
C PHE A 121 1.07 4.66 12.70
N THR A 122 0.18 5.21 11.88
CA THR A 122 -0.69 4.41 10.97
C THR A 122 0.16 3.57 10.01
N LYS A 123 1.15 4.19 9.38
CA LYS A 123 2.04 3.51 8.42
C LYS A 123 2.95 2.47 9.10
N ALA A 124 3.35 2.76 10.34
CA ALA A 124 4.14 1.85 11.16
C ALA A 124 3.29 0.71 11.79
N GLU A 125 1.96 0.80 11.71
CA GLU A 125 1.02 -0.09 12.42
C GLU A 125 1.30 -0.18 13.92
N ASP A 126 1.75 0.93 14.53
CA ASP A 126 2.16 0.99 15.93
C ASP A 126 0.99 1.44 16.82
N PRO A 127 0.58 0.63 17.83
CA PRO A 127 -0.60 0.90 18.66
C PRO A 127 -0.37 1.91 19.79
N CYS A 128 0.76 2.62 19.83
CA CYS A 128 1.12 3.52 20.94
C CYS A 128 0.15 4.69 21.18
N LEU A 129 -0.65 5.08 20.19
CA LEU A 129 -1.64 6.16 20.28
C LEU A 129 -3.09 5.67 20.44
N GLU A 130 -3.33 4.39 20.71
CA GLU A 130 -4.70 3.84 20.85
C GLU A 130 -5.54 4.56 21.90
N ASP A 131 -4.98 4.83 23.08
CA ASP A 131 -5.71 5.51 24.16
C ASP A 131 -6.12 6.94 23.76
N TYR A 132 -5.22 7.67 23.07
CA TYR A 132 -5.56 8.97 22.50
C TYR A 132 -6.67 8.85 21.46
N ALA A 133 -6.58 7.89 20.55
CA ALA A 133 -7.53 7.69 19.47
C ALA A 133 -8.94 7.37 20.01
N VAL A 134 -9.05 6.47 20.98
CA VAL A 134 -10.32 6.15 21.64
C VAL A 134 -10.89 7.38 22.35
N ASN A 135 -10.06 8.11 23.10
CA ASN A 135 -10.52 9.31 23.81
C ASN A 135 -11.01 10.40 22.85
N LEU A 136 -10.29 10.63 21.74
CA LEU A 136 -10.71 11.60 20.73
C LEU A 136 -12.04 11.22 20.07
N LEU A 137 -12.22 9.94 19.71
CA LEU A 137 -13.44 9.50 19.03
C LEU A 137 -14.68 9.48 19.94
N ASN A 138 -14.51 9.46 21.27
CA ASN A 138 -15.62 9.64 22.21
C ASN A 138 -16.17 11.09 22.20
N ASP A 139 -15.35 12.09 21.89
CA ASP A 139 -15.76 13.50 21.75
C ASP A 139 -14.85 14.22 20.73
N PRO A 140 -15.12 14.09 19.42
CA PRO A 140 -14.24 14.64 18.38
C PRO A 140 -14.52 16.10 18.03
N TYR A 141 -15.53 16.74 18.61
CA TYR A 141 -16.09 18.01 18.12
C TYR A 141 -15.18 19.22 18.36
N ASP A 142 -14.25 19.13 19.31
CA ASP A 142 -13.29 20.18 19.62
C ASP A 142 -11.98 20.09 18.82
N GLU A 143 -11.79 19.02 18.03
CA GLU A 143 -10.59 18.84 17.22
C GLU A 143 -10.88 19.10 15.74
N LYS A 144 -9.84 19.33 14.92
CA LYS A 144 -9.99 19.53 13.48
C LYS A 144 -10.36 18.22 12.76
N ASN A 145 -11.24 18.32 11.78
CA ASN A 145 -11.71 17.18 11.00
C ASN A 145 -10.57 16.34 10.42
N ASP A 146 -9.46 16.96 9.99
CA ASP A 146 -8.31 16.23 9.43
C ASP A 146 -7.64 15.32 10.47
N VAL A 147 -7.58 15.75 11.75
CA VAL A 147 -7.05 14.92 12.84
C VAL A 147 -8.02 13.78 13.16
N VAL A 148 -9.34 14.08 13.23
CA VAL A 148 -10.36 13.04 13.48
C VAL A 148 -10.32 12.00 12.36
N LYS A 149 -10.23 12.43 11.11
CA LYS A 149 -10.10 11.53 9.95
C LYS A 149 -8.83 10.68 10.00
N ALA A 150 -7.68 11.27 10.35
CA ALA A 150 -6.44 10.52 10.55
C ALA A 150 -6.56 9.53 11.71
N THR A 151 -7.36 9.85 12.74
CA THR A 151 -7.63 8.95 13.87
C THR A 151 -8.47 7.74 13.44
N PHE A 152 -9.50 7.91 12.60
CA PHE A 152 -10.23 6.77 12.02
C PHE A 152 -9.29 5.85 11.20
N GLN A 153 -8.41 6.45 10.39
CA GLN A 153 -7.42 5.69 9.62
C GLN A 153 -6.44 4.93 10.52
N TYR A 154 -6.02 5.57 11.62
CA TYR A 154 -5.13 4.97 12.59
C TYR A 154 -5.75 3.75 13.27
N ILE A 155 -6.96 3.88 13.87
CA ILE A 155 -7.63 2.75 14.54
C ILE A 155 -7.91 1.59 13.58
N ALA A 156 -8.20 1.89 12.31
CA ALA A 156 -8.40 0.89 11.26
C ALA A 156 -7.11 0.09 10.97
N ALA A 157 -5.96 0.78 10.88
CA ALA A 157 -4.66 0.15 10.61
C ALA A 157 -4.18 -0.71 11.78
N VAL A 158 -4.23 -0.17 13.02
CA VAL A 158 -3.74 -0.90 14.21
C VAL A 158 -4.78 -1.85 14.83
N LYS A 159 -6.00 -1.92 14.22
CA LYS A 159 -7.10 -2.81 14.64
C LYS A 159 -7.57 -2.56 16.08
N THR A 160 -7.74 -1.29 16.46
CA THR A 160 -8.14 -0.87 17.82
C THR A 160 -9.61 -1.20 18.12
N LYS A 161 -9.89 -2.40 18.57
CA LYS A 161 -11.25 -2.84 18.95
C LYS A 161 -11.88 -2.02 20.08
N ALA A 162 -11.06 -1.45 20.96
CA ALA A 162 -11.55 -0.58 22.05
C ALA A 162 -12.27 0.68 21.54
N ALA A 163 -12.07 1.08 20.27
CA ALA A 163 -12.75 2.20 19.66
C ALA A 163 -14.17 1.88 19.15
N ILE A 164 -14.58 0.61 19.07
CA ILE A 164 -15.87 0.18 18.50
C ILE A 164 -17.06 0.95 19.12
N PRO A 165 -17.22 1.08 20.45
CA PRO A 165 -18.36 1.80 21.03
C PRO A 165 -18.40 3.28 20.60
N ALA A 166 -17.24 3.97 20.57
CA ALA A 166 -17.18 5.35 20.13
C ALA A 166 -17.53 5.49 18.64
N VAL A 167 -17.03 4.58 17.79
CA VAL A 167 -17.32 4.54 16.37
C VAL A 167 -18.82 4.32 16.11
N ILE A 168 -19.46 3.38 16.81
CA ILE A 168 -20.92 3.14 16.72
C ILE A 168 -21.68 4.42 17.09
N THR A 169 -21.35 5.07 18.20
CA THR A 169 -21.98 6.33 18.61
C THR A 169 -21.86 7.42 17.55
N LEU A 170 -20.71 7.51 16.86
CA LEU A 170 -20.51 8.48 15.78
C LEU A 170 -21.32 8.13 14.53
N ILE A 171 -21.53 6.84 14.22
CA ILE A 171 -22.44 6.41 13.15
C ILE A 171 -23.88 6.80 13.50
N GLU A 172 -24.35 6.50 14.74
CA GLU A 172 -25.68 6.83 15.22
C GLU A 172 -25.95 8.34 15.26
N SER A 173 -24.93 9.15 15.44
CA SER A 173 -25.04 10.62 15.41
C SER A 173 -25.35 11.16 14.01
N GLU A 174 -25.19 10.37 12.96
CA GLU A 174 -25.39 10.72 11.54
C GLU A 174 -24.68 12.01 11.10
N ASN A 175 -23.63 12.40 11.80
CA ASN A 175 -22.86 13.58 11.46
C ASN A 175 -22.14 13.37 10.11
N GLU A 176 -22.48 14.16 9.10
CA GLU A 176 -21.95 14.04 7.74
C GLU A 176 -20.41 14.07 7.66
N ASN A 177 -19.75 14.74 8.63
CA ASN A 177 -18.29 14.82 8.68
C ASN A 177 -17.64 13.49 9.08
N TYR A 178 -18.34 12.64 9.83
CA TYR A 178 -17.76 11.44 10.45
C TYR A 178 -18.38 10.13 9.97
N PHE A 179 -19.61 10.16 9.49
CA PHE A 179 -20.40 8.97 9.16
C PHE A 179 -19.66 7.97 8.26
N ASN A 180 -19.16 8.42 7.12
CA ASN A 180 -18.48 7.55 6.17
C ASN A 180 -17.15 7.02 6.69
N ASP A 181 -16.36 7.86 7.38
CA ASP A 181 -15.08 7.47 7.97
C ASP A 181 -15.31 6.48 9.14
N ALA A 182 -16.35 6.70 9.95
CA ALA A 182 -16.74 5.81 11.05
C ALA A 182 -17.20 4.43 10.55
N ILE A 183 -18.07 4.36 9.53
CA ILE A 183 -18.46 3.09 8.90
C ILE A 183 -17.25 2.38 8.30
N SER A 184 -16.36 3.13 7.63
CA SER A 184 -15.15 2.55 7.05
C SER A 184 -14.24 1.94 8.12
N ALA A 185 -14.03 2.66 9.22
CA ALA A 185 -13.25 2.18 10.35
C ALA A 185 -13.90 0.97 11.02
N LEU A 186 -15.25 0.99 11.20
CA LEU A 186 -15.98 -0.15 11.75
C LEU A 186 -15.80 -1.41 10.89
N GLY A 187 -15.82 -1.26 9.57
CA GLY A 187 -15.54 -2.34 8.63
C GLY A 187 -14.14 -2.95 8.75
N ASP A 188 -13.18 -2.20 9.31
CA ASP A 188 -11.81 -2.68 9.51
C ASP A 188 -11.55 -3.24 10.92
N ILE A 189 -12.29 -2.80 11.95
CA ILE A 189 -12.08 -3.20 13.35
C ILE A 189 -13.19 -4.07 13.93
N GLY A 190 -14.39 -4.03 13.34
CA GLY A 190 -15.56 -4.76 13.79
C GLY A 190 -15.56 -6.24 13.37
N GLY A 191 -16.53 -6.96 13.86
CA GLY A 191 -16.78 -8.37 13.59
C GLY A 191 -18.25 -8.65 13.26
N PRO A 192 -18.70 -9.92 13.37
CA PRO A 192 -20.07 -10.31 13.05
C PRO A 192 -21.15 -9.58 13.88
N GLU A 193 -20.84 -9.20 15.13
CA GLU A 193 -21.79 -8.48 16.00
C GLU A 193 -22.05 -7.06 15.45
N GLU A 194 -20.99 -6.36 15.04
CA GLU A 194 -21.07 -5.02 14.46
C GLU A 194 -21.65 -5.05 13.04
N ALA A 195 -21.47 -6.16 12.33
CA ALA A 195 -22.09 -6.36 11.02
C ALA A 195 -23.61 -6.30 11.08
N MET A 196 -24.23 -6.88 12.11
CA MET A 196 -25.68 -6.81 12.32
C MET A 196 -26.16 -5.36 12.49
N PHE A 197 -25.39 -4.53 13.18
CA PHE A 197 -25.67 -3.10 13.29
C PHE A 197 -25.68 -2.40 11.91
N LEU A 198 -24.76 -2.75 11.00
CA LEU A 198 -24.71 -2.17 9.65
C LEU A 198 -25.89 -2.61 8.77
N VAL A 199 -26.49 -3.80 9.02
CA VAL A 199 -27.67 -4.29 8.29
C VAL A 199 -28.85 -3.34 8.45
N GLU A 200 -29.10 -2.85 9.68
CA GLU A 200 -30.19 -1.92 9.95
C GLU A 200 -30.06 -0.63 9.14
N TYR A 201 -28.83 -0.14 8.97
CA TYR A 201 -28.57 1.02 8.13
C TYR A 201 -28.74 0.74 6.65
N LEU A 202 -28.37 -0.45 6.17
CA LEU A 202 -28.50 -0.81 4.75
C LEU A 202 -29.96 -0.87 4.29
N GLU A 203 -30.88 -1.16 5.21
CA GLU A 203 -32.33 -1.24 4.93
C GLU A 203 -33.04 0.12 4.90
N ARG A 204 -32.33 1.22 5.23
CA ARG A 204 -32.91 2.57 5.25
C ARG A 204 -33.05 3.15 3.83
N ASP A 205 -34.21 3.76 3.55
CA ASP A 205 -34.52 4.42 2.26
C ASP A 205 -33.97 5.84 2.14
N ASP A 206 -33.56 6.47 3.26
CA ASP A 206 -33.10 7.87 3.31
C ASP A 206 -31.58 8.05 3.10
N LEU A 207 -30.85 6.96 2.87
CA LEU A 207 -29.42 7.00 2.62
C LEU A 207 -29.08 7.49 1.21
N SER A 208 -28.07 8.32 1.09
CA SER A 208 -27.47 8.66 -0.20
C SER A 208 -26.77 7.43 -0.82
N ASP A 209 -26.64 7.42 -2.15
CA ASP A 209 -25.89 6.36 -2.85
C ASP A 209 -24.47 6.16 -2.30
N ALA A 210 -23.78 7.23 -1.96
CA ALA A 210 -22.43 7.16 -1.38
C ALA A 210 -22.41 6.46 0.00
N GLN A 211 -23.41 6.70 0.83
CA GLN A 211 -23.56 6.03 2.12
C GLN A 211 -23.90 4.55 1.94
N ARG A 212 -24.86 4.22 1.04
CA ARG A 212 -25.19 2.83 0.70
C ARG A 212 -23.98 2.06 0.19
N GLN A 213 -23.19 2.66 -0.71
CA GLN A 213 -21.95 2.07 -1.22
C GLN A 213 -20.94 1.76 -0.10
N THR A 214 -20.74 2.72 0.82
CA THR A 214 -19.83 2.55 1.95
C THR A 214 -20.30 1.43 2.89
N LEU A 215 -21.58 1.40 3.23
CA LEU A 215 -22.19 0.35 4.05
C LEU A 215 -22.03 -1.03 3.42
N MET A 216 -22.44 -1.19 2.16
CA MET A 216 -22.34 -2.47 1.45
C MET A 216 -20.91 -3.01 1.43
N ARG A 217 -19.94 -2.16 1.09
CA ARG A 217 -18.55 -2.57 1.04
C ARG A 217 -18.01 -3.02 2.39
N ASN A 218 -18.44 -2.37 3.48
CA ASN A 218 -18.02 -2.76 4.82
C ASN A 218 -18.72 -4.02 5.31
N CYS A 219 -20.00 -4.25 4.97
CA CYS A 219 -20.65 -5.55 5.19
C CYS A 219 -19.84 -6.70 4.55
N GLY A 220 -19.33 -6.48 3.32
CA GLY A 220 -18.46 -7.45 2.66
C GLY A 220 -17.15 -7.68 3.42
N LYS A 221 -16.45 -6.61 3.81
CA LYS A 221 -15.19 -6.68 4.57
C LYS A 221 -15.33 -7.38 5.91
N MET A 222 -16.45 -7.18 6.59
CA MET A 222 -16.75 -7.80 7.89
C MET A 222 -17.27 -9.23 7.76
N HIS A 223 -17.36 -9.77 6.54
CA HIS A 223 -17.97 -11.07 6.25
C HIS A 223 -19.40 -11.17 6.81
N ALA A 224 -20.18 -10.10 6.68
CA ALA A 224 -21.56 -10.00 7.21
C ALA A 224 -22.54 -10.87 6.38
N VAL A 225 -22.47 -12.19 6.57
CA VAL A 225 -23.23 -13.20 5.80
C VAL A 225 -24.74 -12.95 5.89
N GLU A 226 -25.20 -12.31 6.94
CA GLU A 226 -26.58 -11.93 7.19
C GLU A 226 -27.12 -10.93 6.15
N THR A 227 -26.23 -10.15 5.52
CA THR A 227 -26.59 -9.19 4.46
C THR A 227 -26.63 -9.82 3.07
N TRP A 228 -26.27 -11.10 2.93
CA TRP A 228 -26.06 -11.74 1.63
C TRP A 228 -27.31 -11.65 0.72
N ASP A 229 -28.48 -12.03 1.25
CA ASP A 229 -29.73 -12.02 0.49
C ASP A 229 -30.06 -10.60 -0.02
N LYS A 230 -29.89 -9.58 0.84
CA LYS A 230 -30.11 -8.18 0.48
C LYS A 230 -29.15 -7.70 -0.61
N LEU A 231 -27.88 -8.08 -0.53
CA LEU A 231 -26.88 -7.72 -1.55
C LEU A 231 -27.15 -8.41 -2.88
N VAL A 232 -27.67 -9.63 -2.87
CA VAL A 232 -28.10 -10.32 -4.09
C VAL A 232 -29.33 -9.65 -4.71
N ASP A 233 -30.29 -9.25 -3.90
CA ASP A 233 -31.46 -8.51 -4.40
C ASP A 233 -31.05 -7.19 -5.05
N ILE A 234 -30.17 -6.41 -4.40
CA ILE A 234 -29.63 -5.16 -4.95
C ILE A 234 -28.85 -5.41 -6.25
N LEU A 235 -28.02 -6.45 -6.30
CA LEU A 235 -27.22 -6.77 -7.49
C LEU A 235 -28.12 -7.14 -8.68
N ASN A 236 -29.22 -7.83 -8.44
CA ASN A 236 -30.13 -8.33 -9.47
C ASN A 236 -31.22 -7.32 -9.88
N ASP A 237 -31.35 -6.20 -9.15
CA ASP A 237 -32.35 -5.17 -9.48
C ASP A 237 -31.80 -4.26 -10.59
N ASP A 238 -32.36 -4.41 -11.80
CA ASP A 238 -31.96 -3.61 -12.97
C ASP A 238 -32.38 -2.12 -12.87
N ASP A 239 -33.32 -1.79 -12.00
CA ASP A 239 -33.76 -0.42 -11.72
C ASP A 239 -32.88 0.27 -10.66
N GLU A 240 -32.03 -0.48 -9.94
CA GLU A 240 -31.12 0.06 -8.92
C GLU A 240 -29.98 0.87 -9.57
N ASN A 241 -29.47 1.85 -8.84
CA ASN A 241 -28.34 2.65 -9.28
C ASN A 241 -27.12 1.77 -9.63
N ALA A 242 -26.54 1.98 -10.81
CA ALA A 242 -25.45 1.16 -11.33
C ALA A 242 -24.22 1.12 -10.36
N PHE A 243 -23.88 2.22 -9.68
CA PHE A 243 -22.80 2.23 -8.70
C PHE A 243 -23.13 1.38 -7.46
N VAL A 244 -24.40 1.40 -7.03
CA VAL A 244 -24.87 0.59 -5.89
C VAL A 244 -24.75 -0.89 -6.24
N ARG A 245 -25.18 -1.31 -7.42
CA ARG A 245 -25.01 -2.68 -7.94
C ARG A 245 -23.56 -3.12 -8.02
N MET A 246 -22.67 -2.24 -8.47
CA MET A 246 -21.22 -2.51 -8.54
C MET A 246 -20.65 -2.84 -7.16
N TYR A 247 -21.00 -2.06 -6.13
CA TYR A 247 -20.52 -2.31 -4.77
C TYR A 247 -21.17 -3.54 -4.14
N ALA A 248 -22.41 -3.89 -4.50
CA ALA A 248 -23.02 -5.15 -4.11
C ALA A 248 -22.22 -6.36 -4.65
N ALA A 249 -21.80 -6.30 -5.93
CA ALA A 249 -20.94 -7.33 -6.52
C ALA A 249 -19.57 -7.44 -5.81
N GLU A 250 -18.91 -6.30 -5.49
CA GLU A 250 -17.66 -6.29 -4.72
C GLU A 250 -17.86 -6.92 -3.33
N SER A 251 -18.94 -6.57 -2.65
CA SER A 251 -19.24 -7.03 -1.29
C SER A 251 -19.51 -8.53 -1.23
N LEU A 252 -20.26 -9.07 -2.20
CA LEU A 252 -20.46 -10.49 -2.34
C LEU A 252 -19.14 -11.25 -2.55
N GLY A 253 -18.17 -10.62 -3.20
CA GLY A 253 -16.80 -11.13 -3.32
C GLY A 253 -16.08 -11.12 -1.96
N LEU A 254 -16.04 -9.96 -1.30
CA LEU A 254 -15.36 -9.76 -0.02
C LEU A 254 -15.89 -10.65 1.10
N MET A 255 -17.17 -11.07 1.05
CA MET A 255 -17.74 -12.00 2.02
C MET A 255 -17.11 -13.39 1.97
N GLU A 256 -16.49 -13.77 0.87
CA GLU A 256 -15.87 -15.08 0.64
C GLU A 256 -16.85 -16.26 0.87
N VAL A 257 -18.14 -16.02 0.62
CA VAL A 257 -19.20 -17.04 0.69
C VAL A 257 -19.39 -17.65 -0.69
N GLU A 258 -19.00 -18.92 -0.88
CA GLU A 258 -18.96 -19.59 -2.18
C GLU A 258 -20.29 -19.56 -2.95
N LYS A 259 -21.43 -19.53 -2.24
CA LYS A 259 -22.77 -19.38 -2.87
C LYS A 259 -22.93 -18.07 -3.65
N SER A 260 -22.03 -17.07 -3.48
CA SER A 260 -21.99 -15.84 -4.26
C SER A 260 -21.49 -16.05 -5.70
N VAL A 261 -20.68 -17.09 -5.94
CA VAL A 261 -20.05 -17.32 -7.25
C VAL A 261 -21.05 -17.46 -8.38
N PRO A 262 -22.09 -18.33 -8.32
CA PRO A 262 -23.06 -18.44 -9.42
C PRO A 262 -23.79 -17.12 -9.69
N VAL A 263 -24.13 -16.35 -8.65
CA VAL A 263 -24.80 -15.04 -8.81
C VAL A 263 -23.89 -14.05 -9.53
N LEU A 264 -22.61 -13.98 -9.12
CA LEU A 264 -21.62 -13.11 -9.77
C LEU A 264 -21.36 -13.54 -11.21
N VAL A 265 -21.28 -14.84 -11.50
CA VAL A 265 -21.06 -15.37 -12.85
C VAL A 265 -22.22 -14.96 -13.78
N GLU A 266 -23.48 -15.04 -13.31
CA GLU A 266 -24.65 -14.61 -14.09
C GLU A 266 -24.58 -13.11 -14.42
N GLN A 267 -24.16 -12.26 -13.49
CA GLN A 267 -24.03 -10.83 -13.70
C GLN A 267 -22.84 -10.42 -14.61
N PHE A 268 -21.97 -11.35 -14.99
CA PHE A 268 -20.95 -11.07 -15.99
C PHE A 268 -21.49 -10.82 -17.40
N ASP A 269 -22.74 -11.21 -17.67
CA ASP A 269 -23.43 -10.92 -18.94
C ASP A 269 -24.13 -9.54 -18.95
N ALA A 270 -24.01 -8.75 -17.87
CA ALA A 270 -24.59 -7.40 -17.79
C ALA A 270 -24.08 -6.49 -18.91
N THR A 271 -24.96 -5.59 -19.40
CA THR A 271 -24.61 -4.64 -20.45
C THR A 271 -23.62 -3.56 -20.02
N ASP A 272 -23.66 -3.16 -18.72
CA ASP A 272 -22.74 -2.16 -18.18
C ASP A 272 -21.34 -2.75 -17.94
N PRO A 273 -20.31 -2.26 -18.63
CA PRO A 273 -18.95 -2.74 -18.45
C PRO A 273 -18.37 -2.43 -17.06
N ASN A 274 -18.87 -1.42 -16.37
CA ASN A 274 -18.41 -1.14 -15.01
C ASN A 274 -18.93 -2.21 -14.05
N LEU A 275 -20.20 -2.65 -14.22
CA LEU A 275 -20.71 -3.78 -13.42
C LEU A 275 -19.91 -5.05 -13.72
N ARG A 276 -19.65 -5.40 -14.98
CA ARG A 276 -18.82 -6.56 -15.32
C ARG A 276 -17.40 -6.47 -14.71
N GLN A 277 -16.81 -5.26 -14.68
CA GLN A 277 -15.51 -5.04 -13.99
C GLN A 277 -15.60 -5.40 -12.51
N TYR A 278 -16.64 -4.95 -11.80
CA TYR A 278 -16.80 -5.23 -10.37
C TYR A 278 -17.20 -6.68 -10.09
N VAL A 279 -17.91 -7.32 -11.00
CA VAL A 279 -18.14 -8.77 -10.98
C VAL A 279 -16.82 -9.54 -11.03
N ILE A 280 -15.91 -9.19 -11.96
CA ILE A 280 -14.57 -9.80 -12.02
C ILE A 280 -13.80 -9.57 -10.72
N LYS A 281 -13.89 -8.34 -10.16
CA LYS A 281 -13.27 -8.01 -8.87
C LYS A 281 -13.83 -8.88 -7.74
N GLY A 282 -15.16 -9.06 -7.68
CA GLY A 282 -15.82 -9.94 -6.71
C GLY A 282 -15.39 -11.40 -6.88
N LEU A 283 -15.39 -11.92 -8.12
CA LEU A 283 -14.97 -13.28 -8.42
C LEU A 283 -13.49 -13.56 -8.08
N SER A 284 -12.65 -12.52 -8.08
CA SER A 284 -11.24 -12.67 -7.71
C SER A 284 -11.01 -13.13 -6.26
N HIS A 285 -12.03 -13.04 -5.40
CA HIS A 285 -11.97 -13.57 -4.04
C HIS A 285 -12.17 -15.09 -3.96
N TYR A 286 -12.55 -15.74 -5.06
CA TYR A 286 -12.79 -17.18 -5.15
C TYR A 286 -11.81 -17.90 -6.12
N PRO A 287 -10.49 -17.73 -6.00
CA PRO A 287 -9.53 -18.27 -6.97
C PRO A 287 -9.50 -19.81 -6.99
N GLN A 288 -10.02 -20.49 -5.96
CA GLN A 288 -10.14 -21.93 -5.87
C GLN A 288 -11.34 -22.47 -6.67
N VAL A 289 -12.36 -21.63 -6.95
CA VAL A 289 -13.58 -22.06 -7.67
C VAL A 289 -13.35 -22.00 -9.19
N ILE A 290 -13.63 -23.09 -9.87
CA ILE A 290 -13.36 -23.25 -11.31
C ILE A 290 -14.14 -22.23 -12.13
N GLU A 291 -15.42 -22.05 -11.84
CA GLU A 291 -16.32 -21.13 -12.53
C GLU A 291 -15.84 -19.67 -12.37
N ALA A 292 -15.39 -19.28 -11.19
CA ALA A 292 -14.83 -17.96 -10.95
C ALA A 292 -13.56 -17.72 -11.79
N ARG A 293 -12.62 -18.68 -11.80
CA ARG A 293 -11.42 -18.58 -12.65
C ARG A 293 -11.76 -18.51 -14.13
N ALA A 294 -12.70 -19.35 -14.59
CA ALA A 294 -13.13 -19.35 -15.99
C ALA A 294 -13.71 -18.00 -16.41
N THR A 295 -14.54 -17.38 -15.56
CA THR A 295 -15.12 -16.07 -15.82
C THR A 295 -14.08 -14.96 -15.77
N ILE A 296 -13.10 -15.02 -14.87
CA ILE A 296 -11.97 -14.07 -14.87
C ILE A 296 -11.19 -14.18 -16.18
N ILE A 297 -10.90 -15.40 -16.66
CA ILE A 297 -10.20 -15.61 -17.94
C ILE A 297 -11.06 -15.12 -19.12
N GLN A 298 -12.37 -15.30 -19.08
CA GLN A 298 -13.28 -14.71 -20.07
C GLN A 298 -13.21 -13.19 -20.06
N GLY A 299 -13.12 -12.56 -18.89
CA GLY A 299 -12.96 -11.10 -18.75
C GLY A 299 -11.70 -10.55 -19.45
N ILE A 300 -10.63 -11.33 -19.61
CA ILE A 300 -9.45 -10.93 -20.42
C ILE A 300 -9.82 -10.73 -21.90
N ARG A 301 -10.94 -11.27 -22.34
CA ARG A 301 -11.45 -11.18 -23.71
C ARG A 301 -12.60 -10.18 -23.88
N ASP A 302 -13.01 -9.50 -22.81
CA ASP A 302 -14.13 -8.54 -22.83
C ASP A 302 -13.92 -7.43 -23.87
N GLU A 303 -15.00 -6.91 -24.41
CA GLU A 303 -14.95 -5.81 -25.38
C GLU A 303 -14.42 -4.53 -24.75
N HIS A 304 -14.75 -4.29 -23.47
CA HIS A 304 -14.39 -3.07 -22.78
C HIS A 304 -13.02 -3.21 -22.08
N TRP A 305 -12.12 -2.27 -22.30
CA TRP A 305 -10.74 -2.33 -21.80
C TRP A 305 -10.61 -2.38 -20.27
N ARG A 306 -11.54 -1.74 -19.51
CA ARG A 306 -11.51 -1.76 -18.02
C ARG A 306 -11.79 -3.16 -17.47
N VAL A 307 -12.70 -3.90 -18.11
CA VAL A 307 -13.00 -5.29 -17.74
C VAL A 307 -11.77 -6.16 -18.00
N ARG A 308 -11.13 -5.99 -19.19
CA ARG A 308 -9.88 -6.69 -19.49
C ARG A 308 -8.78 -6.37 -18.48
N GLN A 309 -8.65 -5.10 -18.12
CA GLN A 309 -7.66 -4.65 -17.13
C GLN A 309 -7.87 -5.33 -15.78
N GLU A 310 -9.08 -5.31 -15.26
CA GLU A 310 -9.42 -5.94 -13.99
C GLU A 310 -9.18 -7.45 -14.02
N ALA A 311 -9.56 -8.12 -15.12
CA ALA A 311 -9.34 -9.54 -15.30
C ALA A 311 -7.84 -9.92 -15.35
N ILE A 312 -7.02 -9.12 -16.04
CA ILE A 312 -5.56 -9.30 -16.09
C ILE A 312 -4.95 -9.11 -14.69
N ARG A 313 -5.39 -8.08 -13.96
CA ARG A 313 -4.95 -7.81 -12.60
C ARG A 313 -5.32 -8.96 -11.67
N SER A 314 -6.58 -9.41 -11.71
CA SER A 314 -7.08 -10.54 -10.92
C SER A 314 -6.32 -11.83 -11.22
N ALA A 315 -6.08 -12.12 -12.50
CA ALA A 315 -5.32 -13.28 -12.91
C ALA A 315 -3.88 -13.27 -12.36
N LYS A 316 -3.22 -12.10 -12.42
CA LYS A 316 -1.88 -11.90 -11.86
C LYS A 316 -1.86 -12.06 -10.33
N GLU A 317 -2.76 -11.38 -9.61
CA GLU A 317 -2.78 -11.34 -8.14
C GLU A 317 -3.17 -12.69 -7.52
N LYS A 318 -3.95 -13.48 -8.25
CA LYS A 318 -4.44 -14.78 -7.77
C LYS A 318 -3.71 -15.97 -8.40
N ASP A 319 -2.58 -15.75 -9.06
CA ASP A 319 -1.72 -16.77 -9.71
C ASP A 319 -2.49 -17.71 -10.67
N ILE A 320 -3.41 -17.13 -11.48
CA ILE A 320 -4.22 -17.91 -12.43
C ILE A 320 -3.40 -18.19 -13.70
N LYS A 321 -2.61 -19.28 -13.67
CA LYS A 321 -1.70 -19.63 -14.77
C LYS A 321 -2.41 -20.00 -16.06
N ASP A 322 -3.63 -20.51 -15.99
CA ASP A 322 -4.47 -20.81 -17.17
C ASP A 322 -4.79 -19.58 -18.03
N ALA A 323 -4.57 -18.36 -17.48
CA ALA A 323 -4.72 -17.10 -18.21
C ALA A 323 -3.59 -16.82 -19.22
N VAL A 324 -2.43 -17.51 -19.12
CA VAL A 324 -1.22 -17.20 -19.90
C VAL A 324 -1.44 -17.14 -21.40
N PRO A 325 -2.11 -18.09 -22.08
CA PRO A 325 -2.36 -17.99 -23.53
C PRO A 325 -3.15 -16.73 -23.92
N PHE A 326 -4.11 -16.32 -23.08
CA PHE A 326 -4.94 -15.13 -23.30
C PHE A 326 -4.13 -13.85 -23.08
N LEU A 327 -3.26 -13.82 -22.07
CA LEU A 327 -2.33 -12.70 -21.81
C LEU A 327 -1.34 -12.53 -22.95
N ILE A 328 -0.76 -13.61 -23.49
CA ILE A 328 0.10 -13.59 -24.68
C ILE A 328 -0.64 -12.96 -25.87
N TYR A 329 -1.89 -13.36 -26.09
CA TYR A 329 -2.69 -12.78 -27.16
C TYR A 329 -2.90 -11.28 -26.96
N ARG A 330 -3.25 -10.83 -25.74
CA ARG A 330 -3.44 -9.39 -25.43
C ARG A 330 -2.15 -8.60 -25.56
N ALA A 331 -1.04 -9.11 -25.05
CA ALA A 331 0.27 -8.48 -25.20
C ALA A 331 0.65 -8.19 -26.67
N LYS A 332 0.27 -9.10 -27.59
CA LYS A 332 0.51 -8.93 -29.03
C LYS A 332 -0.50 -7.97 -29.69
N ASN A 333 -1.77 -8.17 -29.43
CA ASN A 333 -2.85 -7.75 -30.34
C ASN A 333 -3.82 -6.72 -29.75
N ASP A 334 -3.77 -6.40 -28.45
CA ASP A 334 -4.74 -5.47 -27.86
C ASP A 334 -4.64 -4.09 -28.51
N SER A 335 -5.78 -3.40 -28.70
CA SER A 335 -5.81 -2.02 -29.18
C SER A 335 -5.25 -1.04 -28.18
N GLU A 336 -5.45 -1.34 -26.88
CA GLU A 336 -5.05 -0.48 -25.80
C GLU A 336 -3.60 -0.78 -25.37
N LYS A 337 -2.74 0.25 -25.42
CA LYS A 337 -1.34 0.14 -25.00
C LYS A 337 -1.24 -0.30 -23.54
N LEU A 338 -2.10 0.23 -22.68
CA LEU A 338 -2.14 -0.11 -21.25
C LEU A 338 -2.35 -1.62 -21.06
N ILE A 339 -3.29 -2.22 -21.79
CA ILE A 339 -3.59 -3.65 -21.70
C ILE A 339 -2.41 -4.50 -22.17
N LYS A 340 -1.71 -4.08 -23.23
CA LYS A 340 -0.46 -4.75 -23.65
C LYS A 340 0.59 -4.73 -22.53
N GLU A 341 0.83 -3.57 -21.93
CA GLU A 341 1.84 -3.41 -20.87
C GLU A 341 1.49 -4.18 -19.60
N GLU A 342 0.22 -4.19 -19.20
CA GLU A 342 -0.25 -4.98 -18.05
C GLU A 342 -0.19 -6.48 -18.33
N SER A 343 -0.45 -6.91 -19.57
CA SER A 343 -0.28 -8.32 -19.95
C SER A 343 1.16 -8.78 -19.82
N TYR A 344 2.15 -7.98 -20.23
CA TYR A 344 3.57 -8.30 -19.99
C TYR A 344 3.89 -8.35 -18.50
N THR A 345 3.33 -7.44 -17.71
CA THR A 345 3.50 -7.44 -16.25
C THR A 345 2.92 -8.71 -15.62
N ALA A 346 1.73 -9.12 -16.04
CA ALA A 346 1.09 -10.33 -15.55
C ALA A 346 1.85 -11.61 -15.97
N LEU A 347 2.32 -11.68 -17.23
CA LEU A 347 3.13 -12.80 -17.71
C LEU A 347 4.43 -12.99 -16.92
N ALA A 348 5.12 -11.88 -16.59
CA ALA A 348 6.33 -11.93 -15.79
C ALA A 348 6.04 -12.40 -14.35
N ALA A 349 4.99 -11.87 -13.72
CA ALA A 349 4.62 -12.24 -12.35
C ALA A 349 4.14 -13.71 -12.25
N LEU A 350 3.38 -14.20 -13.23
CA LEU A 350 2.92 -15.61 -13.27
C LEU A 350 4.04 -16.61 -13.50
N ASN A 351 5.17 -16.19 -14.03
CA ASN A 351 6.42 -16.94 -14.18
C ASN A 351 6.23 -18.37 -14.74
N THR A 352 5.57 -18.49 -15.87
CA THR A 352 5.41 -19.77 -16.57
C THR A 352 6.43 -19.90 -17.71
N ASP A 353 6.83 -21.14 -18.06
CA ASP A 353 7.74 -21.38 -19.18
C ASP A 353 7.21 -20.79 -20.49
N GLU A 354 5.90 -20.92 -20.75
CA GLU A 354 5.25 -20.38 -21.95
C GLU A 354 5.34 -18.85 -21.98
N GLY A 355 5.01 -18.16 -20.87
CA GLY A 355 5.07 -16.71 -20.75
C GLY A 355 6.49 -16.18 -20.87
N ASN A 356 7.43 -16.82 -20.19
CA ASN A 356 8.85 -16.46 -20.22
C ASN A 356 9.44 -16.62 -21.62
N ASN A 357 9.23 -17.76 -22.28
CA ASN A 357 9.71 -18.02 -23.64
C ASN A 357 9.13 -17.01 -24.62
N PHE A 358 7.84 -16.71 -24.52
CA PHE A 358 7.23 -15.68 -25.34
C PHE A 358 7.92 -14.31 -25.19
N MET A 359 8.18 -13.85 -23.96
CA MET A 359 8.83 -12.57 -23.71
C MET A 359 10.28 -12.55 -24.23
N ILE A 360 11.02 -13.64 -24.07
CA ILE A 360 12.37 -13.82 -24.59
C ILE A 360 12.38 -13.74 -26.12
N GLU A 361 11.45 -14.44 -26.79
CA GLU A 361 11.30 -14.35 -28.26
C GLU A 361 11.03 -12.90 -28.72
N GLN A 362 10.17 -12.16 -27.98
CA GLN A 362 9.90 -10.75 -28.30
C GLN A 362 11.15 -9.86 -28.15
N LEU A 363 12.04 -10.12 -27.18
CA LEU A 363 13.30 -9.40 -27.05
C LEU A 363 14.23 -9.64 -28.26
N GLN A 364 14.29 -10.86 -28.76
CA GLN A 364 15.16 -11.28 -29.85
C GLN A 364 14.63 -10.88 -31.22
N ASP A 365 13.31 -10.76 -31.40
CA ASP A 365 12.71 -10.40 -32.70
C ASP A 365 13.01 -8.94 -33.05
N LYS A 366 13.71 -8.74 -34.19
CA LYS A 366 14.06 -7.40 -34.70
C LYS A 366 12.86 -6.56 -35.14
N LYS A 367 11.69 -7.18 -35.37
CA LYS A 367 10.46 -6.50 -35.78
C LYS A 367 9.69 -5.89 -34.60
N VAL A 368 9.97 -6.36 -33.39
CA VAL A 368 9.32 -5.85 -32.18
C VAL A 368 9.86 -4.47 -31.86
N ALA A 369 8.92 -3.52 -31.64
CA ALA A 369 9.23 -2.14 -31.36
C ALA A 369 10.02 -1.97 -30.05
N ASP A 370 10.94 -0.99 -30.02
CA ASP A 370 11.77 -0.71 -28.86
C ASP A 370 10.95 -0.36 -27.61
N GLY A 371 9.77 0.26 -27.76
CA GLY A 371 8.85 0.51 -26.64
C GLY A 371 8.39 -0.76 -25.94
N THR A 372 8.05 -1.79 -26.71
CA THR A 372 7.70 -3.13 -26.18
C THR A 372 8.90 -3.77 -25.49
N LYS A 373 10.08 -3.72 -26.12
CA LYS A 373 11.31 -4.29 -25.53
C LYS A 373 11.67 -3.62 -24.19
N LYS A 374 11.49 -2.29 -24.09
CA LYS A 374 11.67 -1.57 -22.81
C LYS A 374 10.77 -2.15 -21.70
N LYS A 375 9.48 -2.36 -22.02
CA LYS A 375 8.54 -2.94 -21.04
C LYS A 375 8.91 -4.35 -20.64
N ILE A 376 9.29 -5.19 -21.59
CA ILE A 376 9.71 -6.56 -21.32
C ILE A 376 10.96 -6.58 -20.43
N VAL A 377 11.97 -5.75 -20.73
CA VAL A 377 13.18 -5.62 -19.88
C VAL A 377 12.83 -5.19 -18.48
N GLU A 378 11.97 -4.17 -18.33
CA GLU A 378 11.50 -3.69 -17.02
C GLU A 378 10.90 -4.83 -16.18
N VAL A 379 9.93 -5.57 -16.75
CA VAL A 379 9.21 -6.60 -15.98
C VAL A 379 10.07 -7.84 -15.70
N LEU A 380 10.91 -8.27 -16.65
CA LEU A 380 11.78 -9.44 -16.45
C LEU A 380 12.90 -9.16 -15.43
N LEU A 381 13.46 -7.94 -15.41
CA LEU A 381 14.49 -7.59 -14.42
C LEU A 381 13.88 -7.37 -13.04
N LYS A 382 12.65 -6.84 -12.96
CA LYS A 382 11.95 -6.64 -11.70
C LYS A 382 11.60 -7.96 -11.02
N GLU A 383 11.03 -8.89 -11.75
CA GLU A 383 10.60 -10.20 -11.21
C GLU A 383 11.75 -11.21 -11.08
N ASP A 384 12.84 -11.00 -11.81
CA ASP A 384 14.12 -11.74 -11.74
C ASP A 384 14.04 -13.25 -11.96
N HIS A 385 13.11 -13.72 -12.76
CA HIS A 385 12.90 -15.15 -13.01
C HIS A 385 13.57 -15.65 -14.28
N ALA A 386 13.60 -14.85 -15.37
CA ALA A 386 14.05 -15.30 -16.69
C ALA A 386 14.64 -14.15 -17.52
N GLY A 387 15.26 -14.48 -18.68
CA GLY A 387 15.65 -13.52 -19.71
C GLY A 387 16.93 -12.73 -19.42
N GLN A 388 17.66 -13.00 -18.35
CA GLN A 388 18.88 -12.28 -17.97
C GLN A 388 19.93 -12.27 -19.10
N LYS A 389 20.20 -13.43 -19.70
CA LYS A 389 21.16 -13.57 -20.78
C LYS A 389 20.75 -12.74 -22.01
N GLU A 390 19.50 -12.83 -22.38
CA GLU A 390 18.94 -12.17 -23.57
C GLU A 390 18.91 -10.66 -23.40
N ILE A 391 18.66 -10.17 -22.17
CA ILE A 391 18.73 -8.76 -21.84
C ILE A 391 20.18 -8.24 -21.92
N ILE A 392 21.16 -9.00 -21.42
CA ILE A 392 22.59 -8.68 -21.55
C ILE A 392 22.98 -8.60 -23.02
N GLU A 393 22.59 -9.60 -23.83
CA GLU A 393 22.88 -9.60 -25.27
C GLU A 393 22.21 -8.41 -26.00
N LEU A 394 20.96 -8.08 -25.64
CA LEU A 394 20.30 -6.88 -26.17
C LEU A 394 21.02 -5.60 -25.76
N ALA A 395 21.46 -5.47 -24.50
CA ALA A 395 22.20 -4.33 -23.98
C ALA A 395 23.52 -4.12 -24.75
N LYS A 396 24.26 -5.21 -25.00
CA LYS A 396 25.49 -5.21 -25.82
C LYS A 396 25.19 -4.79 -27.27
N ALA A 397 24.14 -5.35 -27.86
CA ALA A 397 23.76 -5.04 -29.25
C ALA A 397 23.40 -3.57 -29.49
N VAL A 398 22.84 -2.88 -28.46
CA VAL A 398 22.47 -1.46 -28.56
C VAL A 398 23.52 -0.52 -27.97
N ALA A 399 24.61 -1.03 -27.41
CA ALA A 399 25.61 -0.22 -26.69
C ALA A 399 26.20 0.93 -27.54
N THR A 400 26.37 0.72 -28.86
CA THR A 400 26.91 1.69 -29.80
C THR A 400 25.92 2.17 -30.88
N ASP A 401 24.66 1.73 -30.80
CA ASP A 401 23.62 2.10 -31.76
C ASP A 401 22.93 3.42 -31.35
N ASP A 402 23.35 4.52 -31.97
CA ASP A 402 22.79 5.85 -31.68
C ASP A 402 21.34 6.03 -32.11
N LYS A 403 20.81 5.16 -32.99
CA LYS A 403 19.39 5.19 -33.36
C LYS A 403 18.50 4.59 -32.26
N ARG A 404 19.10 3.76 -31.41
CA ARG A 404 18.40 3.06 -30.33
C ARG A 404 18.87 3.49 -28.93
N LYS A 405 19.43 4.69 -28.80
CA LYS A 405 19.94 5.22 -27.53
C LYS A 405 18.87 5.22 -26.42
N ASP A 406 17.60 5.50 -26.76
CA ASP A 406 16.51 5.49 -25.79
C ASP A 406 16.24 4.10 -25.21
N LEU A 407 16.41 3.03 -26.01
CA LEU A 407 16.34 1.66 -25.52
C LEU A 407 17.56 1.33 -24.64
N ARG A 408 18.77 1.74 -25.08
CA ARG A 408 20.00 1.59 -24.30
C ARG A 408 19.87 2.22 -22.91
N TYR A 409 19.36 3.46 -22.84
CA TYR A 409 19.16 4.16 -21.56
C TYR A 409 18.13 3.46 -20.68
N ALA A 410 17.04 2.97 -21.25
CA ALA A 410 16.01 2.24 -20.50
C ALA A 410 16.57 0.95 -19.91
N ILE A 411 17.28 0.14 -20.73
CA ILE A 411 17.91 -1.09 -20.27
C ILE A 411 18.90 -0.79 -19.14
N ALA A 412 19.78 0.19 -19.34
CA ALA A 412 20.79 0.56 -18.34
C ALA A 412 20.15 0.99 -17.00
N LYS A 413 19.09 1.80 -17.03
CA LYS A 413 18.36 2.24 -15.83
C LYS A 413 17.75 1.05 -15.07
N GLU A 414 17.15 0.10 -15.78
CA GLU A 414 16.59 -1.09 -15.13
C GLU A 414 17.69 -2.01 -14.60
N MET A 415 18.84 -2.13 -15.29
CA MET A 415 20.01 -2.86 -14.79
C MET A 415 20.60 -2.21 -13.52
N VAL A 416 20.58 -0.86 -13.40
CA VAL A 416 21.01 -0.16 -12.18
C VAL A 416 20.10 -0.46 -11.02
N LYS A 417 18.76 -0.43 -11.23
CA LYS A 417 17.78 -0.74 -10.19
C LYS A 417 17.87 -2.20 -9.70
N ASN A 418 18.15 -3.11 -10.64
CA ASN A 418 18.20 -4.54 -10.40
C ASN A 418 19.60 -5.09 -10.68
N TYR A 419 20.61 -4.50 -10.02
CA TYR A 419 22.01 -4.78 -10.30
C TYR A 419 22.41 -6.23 -10.07
N LYS A 420 23.25 -6.75 -10.99
CA LYS A 420 23.89 -8.08 -10.89
C LYS A 420 25.34 -8.00 -11.39
N SER A 421 26.23 -8.81 -10.81
CA SER A 421 27.63 -8.88 -11.24
C SER A 421 27.79 -9.37 -12.68
N SER A 422 26.81 -10.10 -13.23
CA SER A 422 26.79 -10.49 -14.65
C SER A 422 26.71 -9.32 -15.63
N TYR A 423 26.50 -8.08 -15.17
CA TYR A 423 26.43 -6.87 -16.01
C TYR A 423 27.79 -6.21 -16.26
N ASP A 424 28.91 -6.76 -15.76
CA ASP A 424 30.23 -6.13 -15.84
C ASP A 424 30.69 -5.91 -17.30
N GLU A 425 30.39 -6.84 -18.22
CA GLU A 425 30.70 -6.63 -19.65
C GLU A 425 29.92 -5.47 -20.26
N VAL A 426 28.63 -5.32 -19.92
CA VAL A 426 27.80 -4.19 -20.37
C VAL A 426 28.30 -2.91 -19.75
N THR A 427 28.65 -2.93 -18.47
CA THR A 427 29.21 -1.80 -17.74
C THR A 427 30.50 -1.31 -18.41
N ALA A 428 31.40 -2.23 -18.76
CA ALA A 428 32.64 -1.90 -19.48
C ALA A 428 32.36 -1.21 -20.82
N LEU A 429 31.39 -1.70 -21.61
CA LEU A 429 30.99 -1.08 -22.87
C LEU A 429 30.42 0.33 -22.67
N TYR A 430 29.62 0.52 -21.61
CA TYR A 430 28.98 1.81 -21.32
C TYR A 430 30.00 2.83 -20.81
N LEU A 431 30.99 2.44 -20.01
CA LEU A 431 32.09 3.30 -19.57
C LEU A 431 32.99 3.75 -20.73
N GLN A 432 33.07 2.98 -21.81
CA GLN A 432 33.84 3.29 -23.02
C GLN A 432 33.04 4.08 -24.10
N SER A 433 31.78 4.39 -23.81
CA SER A 433 30.91 5.07 -24.77
C SER A 433 31.38 6.48 -25.09
N LYS A 434 30.99 7.00 -26.26
CA LYS A 434 31.16 8.43 -26.62
C LYS A 434 29.97 9.27 -26.15
N ASP A 435 28.85 8.66 -25.78
CA ASP A 435 27.64 9.31 -25.35
C ASP A 435 27.70 9.57 -23.84
N ALA A 436 27.60 10.84 -23.44
CA ALA A 436 27.75 11.25 -22.05
C ALA A 436 26.71 10.57 -21.09
N THR A 437 25.48 10.42 -21.55
CA THR A 437 24.44 9.77 -20.76
C THR A 437 24.73 8.27 -20.57
N THR A 438 25.23 7.59 -21.59
CA THR A 438 25.65 6.19 -21.50
C THR A 438 26.81 6.03 -20.52
N ILE A 439 27.80 6.93 -20.54
CA ILE A 439 28.89 6.94 -19.55
C ILE A 439 28.34 7.13 -18.13
N THR A 440 27.42 8.07 -17.93
CA THR A 440 26.76 8.29 -16.61
C THR A 440 26.14 6.98 -16.08
N LEU A 441 25.35 6.28 -16.93
CA LEU A 441 24.72 5.02 -16.57
C LEU A 441 25.76 3.90 -16.33
N GLY A 442 26.86 3.89 -17.07
CA GLY A 442 27.99 2.99 -16.79
C GLY A 442 28.64 3.26 -15.43
N LEU A 443 28.79 4.53 -15.03
CA LEU A 443 29.25 4.92 -13.70
C LEU A 443 28.25 4.54 -12.60
N ASP A 444 26.93 4.61 -12.89
CA ASP A 444 25.88 4.17 -11.95
C ASP A 444 25.92 2.66 -11.72
N LEU A 445 26.15 1.87 -12.78
CA LEU A 445 26.36 0.41 -12.65
C LEU A 445 27.64 0.10 -11.87
N TYR A 446 28.75 0.77 -12.20
CA TYR A 446 30.02 0.58 -11.49
C TYR A 446 29.90 0.91 -10.00
N LYS A 447 29.14 1.96 -9.65
CA LYS A 447 28.91 2.39 -8.25
C LYS A 447 28.37 1.27 -7.35
N GLN A 448 27.60 0.34 -7.90
CA GLN A 448 26.88 -0.69 -7.12
C GLN A 448 27.83 -1.63 -6.36
N LYS A 449 28.95 -2.04 -6.98
CA LYS A 449 29.91 -2.97 -6.38
C LYS A 449 31.38 -2.57 -6.57
N LYS A 450 31.66 -1.57 -7.41
CA LYS A 450 33.01 -1.09 -7.75
C LYS A 450 33.97 -2.23 -8.13
N PRO A 451 33.63 -3.12 -9.09
CA PRO A 451 34.48 -4.25 -9.43
C PRO A 451 35.86 -3.78 -9.89
N ALA A 452 36.91 -4.40 -9.34
CA ALA A 452 38.31 -3.97 -9.56
C ALA A 452 38.70 -4.01 -11.04
N GLU A 453 38.16 -4.95 -11.79
CA GLU A 453 38.41 -5.14 -13.23
C GLU A 453 37.95 -3.95 -14.07
N LEU A 454 36.98 -3.18 -13.59
CA LEU A 454 36.42 -2.02 -14.27
C LEU A 454 37.03 -0.70 -13.82
N ALA A 455 37.86 -0.68 -12.77
CA ALA A 455 38.45 0.53 -12.23
C ALA A 455 39.31 1.27 -13.28
N GLY A 456 39.98 0.55 -14.19
CA GLY A 456 40.78 1.14 -15.29
C GLY A 456 39.95 2.01 -16.22
N TYR A 457 38.73 1.63 -16.55
CA TYR A 457 37.81 2.42 -17.36
C TYR A 457 37.35 3.69 -16.65
N VAL A 458 37.04 3.57 -15.35
CA VAL A 458 36.66 4.71 -14.51
C VAL A 458 37.81 5.69 -14.34
N ASN A 459 39.06 5.19 -14.15
CA ASN A 459 40.30 6.01 -14.14
C ASN A 459 40.48 6.79 -15.46
N THR A 460 40.19 6.20 -16.61
CA THR A 460 40.28 6.87 -17.90
C THR A 460 39.33 8.07 -17.95
N ILE A 461 38.09 7.91 -17.44
CA ILE A 461 37.10 8.99 -17.37
C ILE A 461 37.53 10.08 -16.39
N ALA A 462 38.05 9.67 -15.21
CA ALA A 462 38.53 10.59 -14.17
C ALA A 462 39.69 11.47 -14.61
N ASN A 463 40.51 10.97 -15.56
CA ASN A 463 41.70 11.67 -16.09
C ASN A 463 41.45 12.34 -17.46
N ASP A 464 40.18 12.42 -17.94
CA ASP A 464 39.87 13.11 -19.18
C ASP A 464 40.38 14.58 -19.13
N LYS A 465 41.01 15.02 -20.21
CA LYS A 465 41.49 16.40 -20.31
C LYS A 465 40.38 17.44 -20.30
N LYS A 466 39.15 17.03 -20.72
CA LYS A 466 37.97 17.90 -20.71
C LYS A 466 37.26 17.79 -19.38
N SER A 467 36.98 18.94 -18.79
CA SER A 467 36.10 18.98 -17.62
C SER A 467 34.68 18.55 -18.01
N SER A 468 34.11 17.63 -17.27
CA SER A 468 32.73 17.14 -17.48
C SER A 468 32.15 16.60 -16.19
N ALA A 469 30.80 16.57 -16.08
CA ALA A 469 30.11 15.97 -14.93
C ALA A 469 30.51 14.49 -14.70
N ASN A 470 30.78 13.74 -15.78
CA ASN A 470 31.21 12.35 -15.67
C ASN A 470 32.66 12.27 -15.12
N LYS A 471 33.53 13.20 -15.42
CA LYS A 471 34.88 13.27 -14.85
C LYS A 471 34.81 13.45 -13.33
N THR A 472 34.11 14.50 -12.87
CA THR A 472 33.93 14.75 -11.42
C THR A 472 33.31 13.55 -10.70
N ARG A 473 32.27 12.91 -11.31
CA ARG A 473 31.65 11.72 -10.77
C ARG A 473 32.61 10.53 -10.70
N ALA A 474 33.43 10.31 -11.72
CA ALA A 474 34.42 9.23 -11.72
C ALA A 474 35.50 9.46 -10.64
N GLN A 475 35.97 10.71 -10.50
CA GLN A 475 36.91 11.10 -9.43
C GLN A 475 36.34 10.80 -8.02
N LYS A 476 35.09 11.22 -7.78
CA LYS A 476 34.41 10.92 -6.51
C LYS A 476 34.27 9.40 -6.25
N LEU A 477 33.98 8.62 -7.29
CA LEU A 477 33.84 7.14 -7.15
C LEU A 477 35.18 6.45 -6.83
N LEU A 478 36.29 7.04 -7.26
CA LEU A 478 37.67 6.56 -7.00
C LEU A 478 38.28 7.13 -5.73
N GLY A 479 37.60 8.07 -5.03
CA GLY A 479 38.12 8.75 -3.87
C GLY A 479 39.24 9.73 -4.18
N ILE A 480 39.31 10.24 -5.43
CA ILE A 480 40.25 11.29 -5.85
C ILE A 480 39.65 12.63 -5.42
N GLU A 481 40.13 13.21 -4.33
CA GLU A 481 39.75 14.57 -3.91
C GLU A 481 40.20 15.57 -4.98
N GLU A 482 39.33 16.52 -5.34
CA GLU A 482 39.77 17.71 -6.10
C GLU A 482 40.79 18.44 -5.20
N GLU A 483 42.05 18.56 -5.67
CA GLU A 483 42.95 19.56 -5.12
C GLU A 483 42.25 20.92 -5.34
N ALA A 484 41.64 21.44 -4.25
CA ALA A 484 41.10 22.79 -4.24
C ALA A 484 42.15 23.73 -4.79
N ASP A 485 41.80 24.46 -5.83
CA ASP A 485 42.61 25.52 -6.45
C ASP A 485 43.04 26.57 -5.40
N SER A 486 44.09 26.25 -4.63
CA SER A 486 44.77 27.17 -3.73
C SER A 486 45.76 28.03 -4.52
N LYS A 487 45.32 28.60 -5.64
CA LYS A 487 46.07 29.60 -6.38
C LYS A 487 45.18 30.78 -6.72
N ASN A 488 44.86 31.60 -5.74
CA ASN A 488 44.53 33.03 -5.93
C ASN A 488 44.42 33.78 -4.60
N GLU A 489 45.42 33.68 -3.73
CA GLU A 489 45.58 34.61 -2.61
C GLU A 489 46.99 35.16 -2.47
N ASP A 490 47.73 35.38 -3.59
CA ASP A 490 48.95 36.16 -3.56
C ASP A 490 49.05 37.01 -4.81
N ALA A 491 48.10 37.93 -5.00
CA ALA A 491 48.26 39.08 -5.90
C ALA A 491 47.19 40.14 -5.60
N LYS A 492 47.34 40.88 -4.51
CA LYS A 492 47.07 42.32 -4.43
C LYS A 492 47.56 42.89 -3.11
#